data_3ea3959aed40407c09c29d2fb596ba4e
#
_entry.id   3ea3959aed40407c09c29d2fb596ba4e
#
_cell.length_a   1.000
_cell.length_b   1.000
_cell.length_c   1.000
_cell.angle_alpha   90.00
_cell.angle_beta   90.00
_cell.angle_gamma   90.00
#
_symmetry.space_group_name_H-M   'P 1'
#
loop_
_entity.id
_entity.type
_entity.pdbx_description
1 polymer ?
#
loop_
_entity_poly.entity_id
_entity_poly.type
_entity_poly.pdbx_seq_one_letter_code
_entity_poly.pdbx_strand_id
1 'polypeptide(L)'
;MDSVPYQAPELILDAPAEPAAASPGVVFEQLQALQAEVMMLRGLVETQAKALERLEAAQRDRYLDLDRRVARLSGLAPATPAVPSAPVAETPSLAAPVAGNEREAYEAAFALTRDKRFAEAIPAFKAFIEAYPAGAYIPNAWYWLGELHLALSNPDLEASRQAFVQVVSLWPEHPKVPDALYKLGVVYDQLGVASDATRYFQRVLAEHPDSAAARLTQSYLDRRGA
;
A
#
# COMPACT_ATOMS: atom_id res chain seq x y z
N MET A 1 16.81 -73.55 -52.93
CA MET A 1 16.08 -72.78 -51.92
C MET A 1 17.15 -72.20 -51.04
N ASP A 2 17.61 -71.00 -51.41
CA ASP A 2 18.68 -70.32 -50.71
C ASP A 2 18.13 -69.46 -49.61
N SER A 3 18.54 -69.75 -48.39
CA SER A 3 18.22 -68.98 -47.22
C SER A 3 19.13 -67.76 -47.12
N VAL A 4 18.56 -66.60 -47.33
CA VAL A 4 19.29 -65.30 -47.13
C VAL A 4 19.27 -65.02 -45.63
N PRO A 5 20.42 -64.77 -44.97
CA PRO A 5 20.44 -64.41 -43.57
C PRO A 5 19.98 -62.97 -43.38
N TYR A 6 19.05 -62.77 -42.49
CA TYR A 6 18.57 -61.46 -42.02
C TYR A 6 19.70 -60.76 -41.24
N GLN A 7 20.18 -59.65 -41.74
CA GLN A 7 21.08 -58.73 -41.02
C GLN A 7 20.25 -57.71 -40.32
N ALA A 8 20.26 -57.74 -38.99
CA ALA A 8 19.62 -56.72 -38.16
C ALA A 8 20.42 -55.38 -38.31
N PRO A 9 19.75 -54.23 -38.40
CA PRO A 9 20.42 -52.95 -38.41
C PRO A 9 21.14 -52.70 -37.07
N GLU A 10 22.43 -52.41 -37.10
CA GLU A 10 23.19 -51.91 -35.97
C GLU A 10 22.57 -50.58 -35.53
N LEU A 11 22.00 -50.55 -34.34
CA LEU A 11 21.68 -49.30 -33.65
C LEU A 11 22.98 -48.65 -33.22
N ILE A 12 23.40 -47.67 -34.00
CA ILE A 12 24.45 -46.71 -33.57
C ILE A 12 23.84 -45.89 -32.44
N LEU A 13 24.07 -46.31 -31.21
CA LEU A 13 23.86 -45.49 -30.04
C LEU A 13 24.88 -44.35 -30.13
N ASP A 14 24.37 -43.20 -30.59
CA ASP A 14 25.11 -41.95 -30.49
C ASP A 14 25.31 -41.67 -28.99
N ALA A 15 26.55 -41.84 -28.53
CA ALA A 15 26.91 -41.51 -27.17
C ALA A 15 26.62 -40.02 -26.92
N PRO A 16 26.02 -39.62 -25.81
CA PRO A 16 25.83 -38.19 -25.52
C PRO A 16 27.21 -37.52 -25.54
N ALA A 17 27.35 -36.54 -26.41
CA ALA A 17 28.55 -35.73 -26.48
C ALA A 17 28.82 -35.15 -25.08
N GLU A 18 29.99 -35.49 -24.51
CA GLU A 18 30.44 -34.86 -23.29
C GLU A 18 30.38 -33.32 -23.48
N PRO A 19 29.86 -32.55 -22.53
CA PRO A 19 29.87 -31.10 -22.63
C PRO A 19 31.33 -30.67 -22.74
N ALA A 20 31.69 -30.13 -23.89
CA ALA A 20 33.02 -29.60 -24.12
C ALA A 20 33.38 -28.67 -22.97
N ALA A 21 34.37 -29.04 -22.17
CA ALA A 21 34.86 -28.25 -21.05
C ALA A 21 35.15 -26.84 -21.58
N ALA A 22 34.33 -25.86 -21.18
CA ALA A 22 34.49 -24.48 -21.57
C ALA A 22 35.94 -24.06 -21.23
N SER A 23 36.68 -23.56 -22.19
CA SER A 23 38.06 -23.13 -21.96
C SER A 23 38.08 -22.08 -20.83
N PRO A 24 39.08 -22.06 -19.93
CA PRO A 24 39.12 -21.16 -18.78
C PRO A 24 38.87 -19.68 -19.13
N GLY A 25 39.22 -19.26 -20.36
CA GLY A 25 38.96 -17.92 -20.86
C GLY A 25 37.46 -17.60 -21.04
N VAL A 26 36.70 -18.54 -21.59
CA VAL A 26 35.25 -18.36 -21.80
C VAL A 26 34.49 -18.27 -20.45
N VAL A 27 34.90 -19.09 -19.48
CA VAL A 27 34.34 -19.05 -18.14
C VAL A 27 34.62 -17.69 -17.47
N PHE A 28 35.83 -17.16 -17.63
CA PHE A 28 36.24 -15.88 -17.09
C PHE A 28 35.44 -14.71 -17.71
N GLU A 29 35.28 -14.72 -19.05
CA GLU A 29 34.45 -13.72 -19.75
C GLU A 29 32.98 -13.78 -19.31
N GLN A 30 32.40 -14.97 -19.16
CA GLN A 30 31.05 -15.16 -18.66
C GLN A 30 30.92 -14.65 -17.23
N LEU A 31 31.90 -14.86 -16.37
CA LEU A 31 31.91 -14.39 -14.99
C LEU A 31 32.00 -12.87 -14.93
N GLN A 32 32.77 -12.21 -15.78
CA GLN A 32 32.85 -10.76 -15.91
C GLN A 32 31.51 -10.18 -16.45
N ALA A 33 30.89 -10.81 -17.45
CA ALA A 33 29.60 -10.41 -17.99
C ALA A 33 28.49 -10.50 -16.90
N LEU A 34 28.46 -11.60 -16.16
CA LEU A 34 27.52 -11.80 -15.06
C LEU A 34 27.73 -10.77 -13.94
N GLN A 35 28.99 -10.46 -13.59
CA GLN A 35 29.27 -9.40 -12.60
C GLN A 35 28.81 -8.02 -13.07
N ALA A 36 28.99 -7.69 -14.34
CA ALA A 36 28.52 -6.44 -14.94
C ALA A 36 26.96 -6.37 -14.92
N GLU A 37 26.30 -7.49 -15.24
CA GLU A 37 24.84 -7.58 -15.20
C GLU A 37 24.29 -7.44 -13.78
N VAL A 38 24.92 -8.09 -12.79
CA VAL A 38 24.54 -7.93 -11.37
C VAL A 38 24.71 -6.47 -10.91
N MET A 39 25.80 -5.79 -11.30
CA MET A 39 25.99 -4.37 -10.98
C MET A 39 24.93 -3.48 -11.64
N MET A 40 24.57 -3.76 -12.89
CA MET A 40 23.55 -3.02 -13.62
C MET A 40 22.15 -3.25 -12.99
N LEU A 41 21.80 -4.49 -12.68
CA LEU A 41 20.53 -4.83 -12.01
C LEU A 41 20.45 -4.18 -10.63
N ARG A 42 21.53 -4.18 -9.86
CA ARG A 42 21.59 -3.51 -8.55
C ARG A 42 21.36 -2.00 -8.69
N GLY A 43 21.99 -1.34 -9.67
CA GLY A 43 21.75 0.08 -9.96
C GLY A 43 20.32 0.37 -10.38
N LEU A 44 19.69 -0.54 -11.14
CA LEU A 44 18.27 -0.43 -11.51
C LEU A 44 17.35 -0.56 -10.30
N VAL A 45 17.60 -1.53 -9.43
CA VAL A 45 16.85 -1.73 -8.17
C VAL A 45 16.97 -0.50 -7.25
N GLU A 46 18.19 0.05 -7.09
CA GLU A 46 18.41 1.27 -6.30
C GLU A 46 17.70 2.48 -6.91
N THR A 47 17.68 2.59 -8.23
CA THR A 47 16.95 3.68 -8.94
C THR A 47 15.45 3.53 -8.76
N GLN A 48 14.91 2.31 -8.87
CA GLN A 48 13.49 2.05 -8.62
C GLN A 48 13.11 2.28 -7.16
N ALA A 49 13.94 1.87 -6.20
CA ALA A 49 13.71 2.14 -4.78
C ALA A 49 13.63 3.64 -4.49
N LYS A 50 14.54 4.45 -5.05
CA LYS A 50 14.51 5.92 -4.93
C LYS A 50 13.29 6.54 -5.63
N ALA A 51 12.86 5.98 -6.76
CA ALA A 51 11.65 6.45 -7.45
C ALA A 51 10.39 6.15 -6.66
N LEU A 52 10.29 4.97 -6.04
CA LEU A 52 9.20 4.60 -5.13
C LEU A 52 9.17 5.52 -3.90
N GLU A 53 10.32 5.76 -3.28
CA GLU A 53 10.42 6.65 -2.11
C GLU A 53 9.99 8.10 -2.45
N ARG A 54 10.34 8.60 -3.64
CA ARG A 54 9.87 9.91 -4.14
C ARG A 54 8.37 9.92 -4.44
N LEU A 55 7.83 8.86 -5.01
CA LEU A 55 6.39 8.72 -5.26
C LEU A 55 5.60 8.67 -3.95
N GLU A 56 6.07 7.91 -2.97
CA GLU A 56 5.48 7.85 -1.64
C GLU A 56 5.54 9.20 -0.91
N ALA A 57 6.66 9.92 -1.03
CA ALA A 57 6.79 11.27 -0.49
C ALA A 57 5.84 12.26 -1.18
N ALA A 58 5.79 12.25 -2.51
CA ALA A 58 4.87 13.10 -3.28
C ALA A 58 3.39 12.77 -3.02
N GLN A 59 3.07 11.49 -2.82
CA GLN A 59 1.72 11.06 -2.44
C GLN A 59 1.36 11.57 -1.04
N ARG A 60 2.28 11.46 -0.07
CA ARG A 60 2.11 12.01 1.27
C ARG A 60 1.90 13.52 1.25
N ASP A 61 2.71 14.26 0.48
CA ASP A 61 2.59 15.71 0.35
C ASP A 61 1.25 16.13 -0.27
N ARG A 62 0.77 15.40 -1.29
CA ARG A 62 -0.57 15.62 -1.87
C ARG A 62 -1.68 15.36 -0.87
N TYR A 63 -1.58 14.32 -0.05
CA TYR A 63 -2.56 14.04 0.99
C TYR A 63 -2.56 15.13 2.07
N LEU A 64 -1.39 15.61 2.48
CA LEU A 64 -1.30 16.73 3.41
C LEU A 64 -1.88 18.04 2.83
N ASP A 65 -1.67 18.30 1.53
CA ASP A 65 -2.27 19.47 0.88
C ASP A 65 -3.80 19.31 0.77
N LEU A 66 -4.27 18.11 0.41
CA LEU A 66 -5.71 17.82 0.35
C LEU A 66 -6.36 17.96 1.73
N ASP A 67 -5.76 17.39 2.78
CA ASP A 67 -6.23 17.49 4.15
C ASP A 67 -6.25 18.96 4.62
N ARG A 68 -5.21 19.75 4.28
CA ARG A 68 -5.17 21.21 4.55
C ARG A 68 -6.25 21.98 3.80
N ARG A 69 -6.58 21.59 2.56
CA ARG A 69 -7.63 22.22 1.76
C ARG A 69 -9.02 21.86 2.29
N VAL A 70 -9.26 20.61 2.67
CA VAL A 70 -10.51 20.17 3.31
C VAL A 70 -10.69 20.91 4.65
N ALA A 71 -9.64 21.00 5.47
CA ALA A 71 -9.69 21.76 6.73
C ALA A 71 -10.03 23.24 6.51
N ARG A 72 -9.48 23.88 5.46
CA ARG A 72 -9.83 25.29 5.12
C ARG A 72 -11.27 25.44 4.65
N LEU A 73 -11.78 24.47 3.90
CA LEU A 73 -13.18 24.50 3.42
C LEU A 73 -14.18 24.22 4.55
N SER A 74 -13.81 23.35 5.49
CA SER A 74 -14.63 23.07 6.71
C SER A 74 -14.55 24.21 7.74
N GLY A 75 -13.49 25.03 7.71
CA GLY A 75 -13.28 26.19 8.58
C GLY A 75 -13.90 27.48 8.10
N LEU A 76 -14.61 27.52 6.97
CA LEU A 76 -15.34 28.68 6.45
C LEU A 76 -16.76 28.82 7.03
N ALA A 77 -16.90 28.66 8.36
CA ALA A 77 -18.02 29.26 9.09
C ALA A 77 -17.58 30.67 9.56
N PRO A 78 -18.41 31.71 9.42
CA PRO A 78 -17.98 33.09 9.67
C PRO A 78 -17.62 33.30 11.13
N ALA A 79 -16.42 33.83 11.36
CA ALA A 79 -15.95 34.25 12.67
C ALA A 79 -16.84 35.40 13.20
N THR A 80 -17.59 35.17 14.25
CA THR A 80 -18.14 36.22 15.09
C THR A 80 -17.07 36.69 16.08
N PRO A 81 -16.92 38.01 16.33
CA PRO A 81 -15.83 38.53 17.15
C PRO A 81 -16.06 38.21 18.63
N ALA A 82 -15.02 37.71 19.27
CA ALA A 82 -14.98 37.39 20.69
C ALA A 82 -15.04 38.65 21.56
N VAL A 83 -15.94 38.63 22.56
CA VAL A 83 -15.93 39.56 23.67
C VAL A 83 -15.22 38.88 24.85
N PRO A 84 -14.31 39.56 25.58
CA PRO A 84 -13.55 38.93 26.66
C PRO A 84 -14.42 38.89 27.95
N SER A 85 -14.57 37.71 28.52
CA SER A 85 -15.12 37.56 29.88
C SER A 85 -14.17 36.74 30.75
N ALA A 86 -14.02 37.22 31.97
CA ALA A 86 -13.07 36.81 33.00
C ALA A 86 -13.40 35.42 33.64
N PRO A 87 -12.51 34.86 34.47
CA PRO A 87 -12.41 33.44 34.78
C PRO A 87 -13.43 32.96 35.80
N VAL A 88 -14.10 31.87 35.56
CA VAL A 88 -14.90 31.12 36.54
C VAL A 88 -14.39 29.68 36.62
N ALA A 89 -14.31 29.20 37.84
CA ALA A 89 -13.69 27.97 38.32
C ALA A 89 -14.11 26.67 37.60
N GLU A 90 -13.16 25.77 37.53
CA GLU A 90 -13.24 24.43 36.97
C GLU A 90 -14.24 23.52 37.65
N THR A 91 -15.20 23.02 36.89
CA THR A 91 -15.80 21.71 37.10
C THR A 91 -15.48 20.83 35.88
N PRO A 92 -15.18 19.54 36.05
CA PRO A 92 -14.84 18.68 34.89
C PRO A 92 -16.14 18.38 34.12
N SER A 93 -16.45 19.22 33.17
CA SER A 93 -17.44 18.96 32.13
C SER A 93 -16.78 18.08 31.09
N LEU A 94 -17.44 16.99 30.69
CA LEU A 94 -17.14 16.24 29.49
C LEU A 94 -17.28 17.19 28.28
N ALA A 95 -16.24 17.96 28.03
CA ALA A 95 -16.20 18.91 26.93
C ALA A 95 -16.24 18.15 25.60
N ALA A 96 -17.26 18.50 24.81
CA ALA A 96 -17.25 18.13 23.39
C ALA A 96 -15.91 18.56 22.76
N PRO A 97 -15.25 17.70 21.96
CA PRO A 97 -13.96 18.00 21.40
C PRO A 97 -14.02 19.26 20.53
N VAL A 98 -13.23 20.27 20.90
CA VAL A 98 -13.13 21.54 20.17
C VAL A 98 -12.41 21.26 18.86
N ALA A 99 -12.96 21.69 17.73
CA ALA A 99 -12.43 21.41 16.39
C ALA A 99 -10.92 21.75 16.19
N GLY A 100 -10.36 22.65 17.03
CA GLY A 100 -8.93 22.94 17.06
C GLY A 100 -8.05 21.81 17.58
N ASN A 101 -8.53 21.04 18.54
CA ASN A 101 -7.79 19.92 19.12
C ASN A 101 -7.84 18.65 18.25
N GLU A 102 -8.91 18.48 17.44
CA GLU A 102 -9.04 17.33 16.54
C GLU A 102 -7.89 17.28 15.52
N ARG A 103 -7.64 18.41 14.87
CA ARG A 103 -6.56 18.52 13.86
C ARG A 103 -5.20 18.23 14.48
N GLU A 104 -4.90 18.84 15.62
CA GLU A 104 -3.64 18.65 16.32
C GLU A 104 -3.43 17.20 16.74
N ALA A 105 -4.47 16.56 17.28
CA ALA A 105 -4.44 15.16 17.67
C ALA A 105 -4.23 14.23 16.46
N TYR A 106 -4.90 14.51 15.32
CA TYR A 106 -4.69 13.78 14.09
C TYR A 106 -3.25 13.97 13.55
N GLU A 107 -2.76 15.21 13.50
CA GLU A 107 -1.40 15.53 13.04
C GLU A 107 -0.33 14.84 13.92
N ALA A 108 -0.55 14.77 15.24
CA ALA A 108 0.34 14.06 16.17
C ALA A 108 0.39 12.55 15.88
N ALA A 109 -0.77 11.90 15.71
CA ALA A 109 -0.85 10.48 15.33
C ALA A 109 -0.18 10.23 13.96
N PHE A 110 -0.42 11.13 13.01
CA PHE A 110 0.16 11.04 11.68
C PHE A 110 1.68 11.27 11.67
N ALA A 111 2.21 12.11 12.55
CA ALA A 111 3.66 12.30 12.70
C ALA A 111 4.37 10.98 13.05
N LEU A 112 3.79 10.16 13.93
CA LEU A 112 4.32 8.83 14.25
C LEU A 112 4.39 7.91 13.01
N THR A 113 3.40 8.02 12.11
CA THR A 113 3.40 7.28 10.83
C THR A 113 4.57 7.71 9.93
N ARG A 114 4.81 9.03 9.81
CA ARG A 114 5.94 9.55 9.03
C ARG A 114 7.29 9.11 9.59
N ASP A 115 7.38 9.05 10.91
CA ASP A 115 8.59 8.63 11.62
C ASP A 115 8.77 7.10 11.61
N LYS A 116 7.90 6.36 10.90
CA LYS A 116 7.88 4.88 10.83
C LYS A 116 7.70 4.19 12.19
N ARG A 117 7.18 4.90 13.18
CA ARG A 117 6.85 4.39 14.53
C ARG A 117 5.47 3.73 14.53
N PHE A 118 5.29 2.72 13.70
CA PHE A 118 3.97 2.13 13.41
C PHE A 118 3.29 1.53 14.64
N ALA A 119 4.07 0.89 15.52
CA ALA A 119 3.54 0.32 16.76
C ALA A 119 2.96 1.39 17.72
N GLU A 120 3.44 2.62 17.64
CA GLU A 120 2.96 3.74 18.44
C GLU A 120 1.87 4.53 17.71
N ALA A 121 1.92 4.59 16.38
CA ALA A 121 0.91 5.25 15.58
C ALA A 121 -0.46 4.57 15.70
N ILE A 122 -0.51 3.23 15.75
CA ILE A 122 -1.76 2.46 15.86
C ILE A 122 -2.57 2.87 17.11
N PRO A 123 -2.04 2.81 18.35
CA PRO A 123 -2.80 3.26 19.52
C PRO A 123 -3.12 4.75 19.48
N ALA A 124 -2.26 5.60 18.89
CA ALA A 124 -2.54 7.03 18.76
C ALA A 124 -3.76 7.30 17.85
N PHE A 125 -3.87 6.63 16.70
CA PHE A 125 -5.06 6.74 15.85
C PHE A 125 -6.31 6.14 16.50
N LYS A 126 -6.21 5.06 17.26
CA LYS A 126 -7.34 4.50 18.01
C LYS A 126 -7.86 5.49 19.06
N ALA A 127 -6.95 6.06 19.85
CA ALA A 127 -7.29 7.10 20.82
C ALA A 127 -7.92 8.34 20.14
N PHE A 128 -7.41 8.74 18.98
CA PHE A 128 -7.99 9.81 18.17
C PHE A 128 -9.43 9.51 17.77
N ILE A 129 -9.72 8.31 17.27
CA ILE A 129 -11.08 7.91 16.85
C ILE A 129 -12.04 7.90 18.05
N GLU A 130 -11.58 7.44 19.22
CA GLU A 130 -12.37 7.44 20.45
C GLU A 130 -12.67 8.86 20.96
N ALA A 131 -11.68 9.75 20.88
CA ALA A 131 -11.83 11.14 21.34
C ALA A 131 -12.69 11.99 20.40
N TYR A 132 -12.70 11.70 19.11
CA TYR A 132 -13.37 12.52 18.08
C TYR A 132 -14.30 11.71 17.17
N PRO A 133 -15.29 10.94 17.68
CA PRO A 133 -16.07 9.97 16.90
C PRO A 133 -16.86 10.56 15.72
N ALA A 134 -17.13 11.87 15.75
CA ALA A 134 -17.79 12.60 14.66
C ALA A 134 -16.85 13.58 13.95
N GLY A 135 -15.54 13.39 14.10
CA GLY A 135 -14.52 14.26 13.54
C GLY A 135 -14.38 14.16 12.04
N ALA A 136 -13.94 15.25 11.41
CA ALA A 136 -13.74 15.32 9.96
C ALA A 136 -12.60 14.40 9.48
N TYR A 137 -11.64 14.08 10.36
CA TYR A 137 -10.49 13.23 10.04
C TYR A 137 -10.71 11.73 10.34
N ILE A 138 -11.90 11.34 10.82
CA ILE A 138 -12.19 9.94 11.17
C ILE A 138 -12.02 8.98 9.99
N PRO A 139 -12.51 9.26 8.77
CA PRO A 139 -12.26 8.38 7.61
C PRO A 139 -10.77 8.24 7.28
N ASN A 140 -10.01 9.33 7.42
CA ASN A 140 -8.57 9.31 7.23
C ASN A 140 -7.86 8.47 8.31
N ALA A 141 -8.29 8.59 9.57
CA ALA A 141 -7.72 7.81 10.67
C ALA A 141 -7.95 6.30 10.49
N TRP A 142 -9.16 5.89 10.08
CA TRP A 142 -9.44 4.49 9.74
C TRP A 142 -8.61 4.00 8.56
N TYR A 143 -8.45 4.82 7.52
CA TYR A 143 -7.57 4.48 6.40
C TYR A 143 -6.12 4.24 6.87
N TRP A 144 -5.57 5.15 7.69
CA TRP A 144 -4.22 5.00 8.21
C TRP A 144 -4.06 3.79 9.14
N LEU A 145 -5.06 3.47 9.95
CA LEU A 145 -5.05 2.22 10.73
C LEU A 145 -4.90 0.99 9.81
N GLY A 146 -5.62 0.96 8.70
CA GLY A 146 -5.48 -0.09 7.70
C GLY A 146 -4.06 -0.20 7.16
N GLU A 147 -3.47 0.92 6.75
CA GLU A 147 -2.10 0.99 6.24
C GLU A 147 -1.06 0.59 7.30
N LEU A 148 -1.22 1.04 8.53
CA LEU A 148 -0.30 0.75 9.63
C LEU A 148 -0.29 -0.73 9.96
N HIS A 149 -1.46 -1.39 10.00
CA HIS A 149 -1.54 -2.84 10.23
C HIS A 149 -0.85 -3.64 9.12
N LEU A 150 -0.85 -3.15 7.86
CA LEU A 150 -0.10 -3.75 6.76
C LEU A 150 1.42 -3.50 6.86
N ALA A 151 1.80 -2.36 7.42
CA ALA A 151 3.21 -1.93 7.50
C ALA A 151 3.98 -2.53 8.69
N LEU A 152 3.33 -3.26 9.57
CA LEU A 152 4.00 -3.97 10.66
C LEU A 152 4.95 -5.04 10.13
N SER A 153 6.00 -5.37 10.88
CA SER A 153 6.93 -6.47 10.55
C SER A 153 6.23 -7.82 10.40
N ASN A 154 5.13 -8.01 11.12
CA ASN A 154 4.17 -9.10 10.93
C ASN A 154 2.80 -8.46 10.64
N PRO A 155 2.39 -8.35 9.38
CA PRO A 155 1.16 -7.66 9.00
C PRO A 155 -0.08 -8.31 9.62
N ASP A 156 -0.93 -7.49 10.22
CA ASP A 156 -2.25 -7.91 10.69
C ASP A 156 -3.29 -7.63 9.59
N LEU A 157 -3.45 -8.62 8.70
CA LEU A 157 -4.33 -8.51 7.55
C LEU A 157 -5.80 -8.35 7.96
N GLU A 158 -6.21 -8.98 9.06
CA GLU A 158 -7.60 -8.91 9.52
C GLU A 158 -7.92 -7.53 10.12
N ALA A 159 -7.05 -6.99 10.97
CA ALA A 159 -7.22 -5.63 11.49
C ALA A 159 -7.17 -4.58 10.37
N SER A 160 -6.29 -4.76 9.38
CA SER A 160 -6.23 -3.91 8.19
C SER A 160 -7.54 -3.95 7.39
N ARG A 161 -8.05 -5.17 7.12
CA ARG A 161 -9.32 -5.39 6.45
C ARG A 161 -10.46 -4.66 7.16
N GLN A 162 -10.57 -4.84 8.48
CA GLN A 162 -11.60 -4.19 9.29
C GLN A 162 -11.53 -2.67 9.19
N ALA A 163 -10.34 -2.10 9.27
CA ALA A 163 -10.14 -0.66 9.19
C ALA A 163 -10.56 -0.09 7.82
N PHE A 164 -10.17 -0.71 6.70
CA PHE A 164 -10.59 -0.26 5.38
C PHE A 164 -12.08 -0.45 5.12
N VAL A 165 -12.69 -1.53 5.66
CA VAL A 165 -14.16 -1.73 5.59
C VAL A 165 -14.89 -0.59 6.28
N GLN A 166 -14.41 -0.07 7.43
CA GLN A 166 -15.02 1.09 8.07
C GLN A 166 -15.07 2.29 7.11
N VAL A 167 -13.96 2.60 6.43
CA VAL A 167 -13.90 3.72 5.47
C VAL A 167 -14.97 3.58 4.38
N VAL A 168 -15.02 2.41 3.73
CA VAL A 168 -15.91 2.16 2.59
C VAL A 168 -17.38 2.11 2.98
N SER A 169 -17.68 1.60 4.20
CA SER A 169 -19.06 1.39 4.64
C SER A 169 -19.69 2.63 5.25
N LEU A 170 -18.93 3.40 6.02
CA LEU A 170 -19.47 4.54 6.77
C LEU A 170 -19.33 5.86 6.02
N TRP A 171 -18.36 5.95 5.09
CA TRP A 171 -18.10 7.19 4.34
C TRP A 171 -17.94 6.91 2.83
N PRO A 172 -19.00 6.41 2.14
CA PRO A 172 -18.90 5.95 0.74
C PRO A 172 -18.47 7.05 -0.24
N GLU A 173 -18.75 8.32 0.07
CA GLU A 173 -18.39 9.48 -0.76
C GLU A 173 -17.02 10.10 -0.40
N HIS A 174 -16.30 9.53 0.56
CA HIS A 174 -15.05 10.11 1.03
C HIS A 174 -13.93 9.88 0.00
N PRO A 175 -13.01 10.87 -0.22
CA PRO A 175 -11.91 10.74 -1.19
C PRO A 175 -10.95 9.57 -0.97
N LYS A 176 -10.95 8.97 0.22
CA LYS A 176 -10.15 7.77 0.54
C LYS A 176 -10.81 6.45 0.13
N VAL A 177 -12.07 6.48 -0.31
CA VAL A 177 -12.79 5.25 -0.67
C VAL A 177 -12.13 4.49 -1.83
N PRO A 178 -11.71 5.11 -2.94
CA PRO A 178 -11.02 4.40 -4.00
C PRO A 178 -9.75 3.69 -3.52
N ASP A 179 -8.95 4.37 -2.69
CA ASP A 179 -7.73 3.82 -2.12
C ASP A 179 -8.04 2.66 -1.17
N ALA A 180 -9.05 2.82 -0.29
CA ALA A 180 -9.48 1.77 0.63
C ALA A 180 -10.03 0.54 -0.09
N LEU A 181 -10.79 0.71 -1.18
CA LEU A 181 -11.26 -0.38 -2.02
C LEU A 181 -10.10 -1.16 -2.67
N TYR A 182 -9.11 -0.46 -3.22
CA TYR A 182 -7.91 -1.09 -3.76
C TYR A 182 -7.16 -1.90 -2.68
N LYS A 183 -6.96 -1.30 -1.50
CA LYS A 183 -6.29 -1.97 -0.38
C LYS A 183 -7.07 -3.18 0.11
N LEU A 184 -8.41 -3.12 0.16
CA LEU A 184 -9.24 -4.29 0.46
C LEU A 184 -9.02 -5.41 -0.56
N GLY A 185 -8.97 -5.08 -1.86
CA GLY A 185 -8.64 -6.05 -2.89
C GLY A 185 -7.31 -6.75 -2.62
N VAL A 186 -6.26 -5.99 -2.30
CA VAL A 186 -4.93 -6.53 -1.99
C VAL A 186 -4.95 -7.37 -0.71
N VAL A 187 -5.62 -6.91 0.35
CA VAL A 187 -5.71 -7.64 1.63
C VAL A 187 -6.45 -8.96 1.46
N TYR A 188 -7.58 -8.97 0.76
CA TYR A 188 -8.32 -10.22 0.49
C TYR A 188 -7.53 -11.19 -0.38
N ASP A 189 -6.72 -10.67 -1.32
CA ASP A 189 -5.81 -11.50 -2.10
C ASP A 189 -4.73 -12.16 -1.24
N GLN A 190 -4.13 -11.41 -0.32
CA GLN A 190 -3.16 -11.93 0.65
C GLN A 190 -3.78 -12.93 1.64
N LEU A 191 -5.06 -12.76 1.98
CA LEU A 191 -5.83 -13.71 2.78
C LEU A 191 -6.22 -14.97 2.00
N GLY A 192 -5.98 -15.04 0.70
CA GLY A 192 -6.36 -16.15 -0.16
C GLY A 192 -7.84 -16.19 -0.55
N VAL A 193 -8.61 -15.12 -0.29
CA VAL A 193 -10.05 -15.02 -0.61
C VAL A 193 -10.22 -14.32 -1.97
N ALA A 194 -9.89 -15.05 -3.05
CA ALA A 194 -9.83 -14.52 -4.41
C ALA A 194 -11.14 -13.91 -4.91
N SER A 195 -12.30 -14.44 -4.50
CA SER A 195 -13.62 -13.91 -4.87
C SER A 195 -13.83 -12.48 -4.36
N ASP A 196 -13.49 -12.23 -3.10
CA ASP A 196 -13.62 -10.91 -2.49
C ASP A 196 -12.57 -9.94 -3.05
N ALA A 197 -11.33 -10.39 -3.23
CA ALA A 197 -10.29 -9.60 -3.89
C ALA A 197 -10.78 -9.09 -5.26
N THR A 198 -11.28 -10.00 -6.11
CA THR A 198 -11.80 -9.67 -7.43
C THR A 198 -12.96 -8.67 -7.34
N ARG A 199 -13.90 -8.88 -6.42
CA ARG A 199 -15.05 -7.97 -6.22
C ARG A 199 -14.60 -6.55 -5.87
N TYR A 200 -13.64 -6.38 -4.96
CA TYR A 200 -13.15 -5.07 -4.58
C TYR A 200 -12.36 -4.40 -5.70
N PHE A 201 -11.53 -5.12 -6.45
CA PHE A 201 -10.85 -4.59 -7.62
C PHE A 201 -11.84 -4.13 -8.71
N GLN A 202 -12.89 -4.92 -8.99
CA GLN A 202 -13.94 -4.54 -9.94
C GLN A 202 -14.67 -3.28 -9.49
N ARG A 203 -14.94 -3.13 -8.19
CA ARG A 203 -15.56 -1.91 -7.65
C ARG A 203 -14.68 -0.68 -7.89
N VAL A 204 -13.37 -0.76 -7.65
CA VAL A 204 -12.46 0.37 -7.96
C VAL A 204 -12.56 0.78 -9.43
N LEU A 205 -12.49 -0.19 -10.35
CA LEU A 205 -12.49 0.07 -11.79
C LEU A 205 -13.85 0.61 -12.30
N ALA A 206 -14.95 0.16 -11.71
CA ALA A 206 -16.32 0.55 -12.10
C ALA A 206 -16.76 1.88 -11.46
N GLU A 207 -16.51 2.05 -10.15
CA GLU A 207 -17.00 3.19 -9.39
C GLU A 207 -16.04 4.41 -9.47
N HIS A 208 -14.72 4.16 -9.68
CA HIS A 208 -13.69 5.19 -9.65
C HIS A 208 -12.65 5.05 -10.80
N PRO A 209 -13.07 4.97 -12.08
CA PRO A 209 -12.19 4.62 -13.21
C PRO A 209 -11.02 5.59 -13.41
N ASP A 210 -11.20 6.86 -13.10
CA ASP A 210 -10.19 7.92 -13.29
C ASP A 210 -9.24 8.08 -12.10
N SER A 211 -9.44 7.31 -11.02
CA SER A 211 -8.65 7.41 -9.80
C SER A 211 -7.23 6.85 -9.95
N ALA A 212 -6.33 7.27 -9.07
CA ALA A 212 -5.01 6.63 -8.93
C ALA A 212 -5.15 5.16 -8.52
N ALA A 213 -6.14 4.84 -7.68
CA ALA A 213 -6.45 3.49 -7.25
C ALA A 213 -6.84 2.57 -8.42
N ALA A 214 -7.57 3.06 -9.42
CA ALA A 214 -7.91 2.29 -10.62
C ALA A 214 -6.65 1.90 -11.41
N ARG A 215 -5.71 2.83 -11.60
CA ARG A 215 -4.43 2.56 -12.27
C ARG A 215 -3.59 1.54 -11.50
N LEU A 216 -3.55 1.66 -10.17
CA LEU A 216 -2.86 0.69 -9.30
C LEU A 216 -3.52 -0.68 -9.38
N THR A 217 -4.85 -0.74 -9.40
CA THR A 217 -5.64 -1.97 -9.55
C THR A 217 -5.30 -2.66 -10.86
N GLN A 218 -5.32 -1.95 -11.98
CA GLN A 218 -4.98 -2.51 -13.28
C GLN A 218 -3.55 -3.08 -13.27
N SER A 219 -2.57 -2.30 -12.79
CA SER A 219 -1.18 -2.73 -12.70
C SER A 219 -0.99 -3.94 -11.77
N TYR A 220 -1.81 -4.06 -10.73
CA TYR A 220 -1.79 -5.20 -9.82
C TYR A 220 -2.32 -6.47 -10.49
N LEU A 221 -3.45 -6.36 -11.18
CA LEU A 221 -4.09 -7.46 -11.92
C LEU A 221 -3.20 -7.96 -13.07
N ASP A 222 -2.57 -7.05 -13.83
CA ASP A 222 -1.65 -7.38 -14.92
C ASP A 222 -0.46 -8.23 -14.41
N ARG A 223 0.13 -7.86 -13.27
CA ARG A 223 1.23 -8.62 -12.65
C ARG A 223 0.80 -9.98 -12.11
N ARG A 224 -0.46 -10.12 -11.72
CA ARG A 224 -0.99 -11.38 -11.19
C ARG A 224 -1.39 -12.36 -12.29
N GLY A 225 -1.76 -11.86 -13.47
CA GLY A 225 -2.18 -12.67 -14.62
C GLY A 225 -1.03 -13.08 -15.53
N ALA A 226 0.19 -12.57 -15.29
CA ALA A 226 1.41 -12.93 -15.98
C ALA A 226 2.17 -14.04 -15.23
#